data_4fa5e11151194d62575e70c12dc2a69d
#
_entry.id   4fa5e11151194d62575e70c12dc2a69d
#
_cell.length_a   1.000
_cell.length_b   1.000
_cell.length_c   1.000
_cell.angle_alpha   90.00
_cell.angle_beta   90.00
_cell.angle_gamma   90.00
#
_symmetry.space_group_name_H-M   'P 1'
#
loop_
_entity.id
_entity.type
_entity.pdbx_description
1 polymer ?
#
loop_
_entity_poly.entity_id
_entity_poly.type
_entity_poly.pdbx_seq_one_letter_code
_entity_poly.pdbx_strand_id
1 'polypeptide(L)'
;MSPKGNHHEVMKATLLRRWYRAVPDDLDLVPETTFRLSEDTYLEPDVVIYPRASGLRGLTGANVLLVVEIADSSLRYDTGRKAALYASFGIRELWVIDAVRLTTRVFREPAADGYRNARDFAPTDQLAPLIAPEAFAVRLDELELS
;
A
#
# COMPACT_ATOMS: atom_id res chain seq x y z
N MET A 1 20.08 13.75 8.22
CA MET A 1 19.61 12.36 8.11
C MET A 1 18.23 12.34 7.48
N SER A 2 18.03 11.44 6.56
CA SER A 2 16.72 11.30 5.96
C SER A 2 15.77 10.62 6.95
N PRO A 3 14.55 11.11 7.14
CA PRO A 3 13.56 10.42 7.96
C PRO A 3 13.12 9.08 7.37
N LYS A 4 13.39 8.88 6.08
CA LYS A 4 13.11 7.63 5.38
C LYS A 4 14.42 6.94 5.05
N GLY A 5 14.55 5.66 5.33
CA GLY A 5 15.73 4.90 5.00
C GLY A 5 15.86 4.64 3.50
N ASN A 6 17.07 4.30 3.07
CA ASN A 6 17.31 3.94 1.67
C ASN A 6 16.48 2.75 1.23
N HIS A 7 16.29 1.78 2.12
CA HIS A 7 15.46 0.61 1.81
C HIS A 7 14.03 1.01 1.45
N HIS A 8 13.48 1.97 2.19
CA HIS A 8 12.15 2.50 1.94
C HIS A 8 12.06 3.12 0.54
N GLU A 9 13.01 4.02 0.21
CA GLU A 9 12.99 4.75 -1.05
C GLU A 9 13.25 3.83 -2.25
N VAL A 10 14.17 2.89 -2.11
CA VAL A 10 14.47 1.93 -3.18
C VAL A 10 13.28 1.03 -3.44
N MET A 11 12.65 0.50 -2.39
CA MET A 11 11.45 -0.33 -2.53
C MET A 11 10.33 0.43 -3.23
N LYS A 12 10.05 1.64 -2.78
CA LYS A 12 8.98 2.47 -3.36
C LYS A 12 9.23 2.74 -4.84
N ALA A 13 10.44 3.19 -5.18
CA ALA A 13 10.79 3.50 -6.56
C ALA A 13 10.68 2.27 -7.48
N THR A 14 11.15 1.13 -7.01
CA THR A 14 11.15 -0.10 -7.79
C THR A 14 9.74 -0.63 -8.01
N LEU A 15 8.94 -0.60 -6.95
CA LEU A 15 7.55 -1.05 -7.03
C LEU A 15 6.74 -0.15 -7.96
N LEU A 16 6.90 1.17 -7.84
CA LEU A 16 6.22 2.13 -8.71
C LEU A 16 6.58 1.92 -10.17
N ARG A 17 7.87 1.73 -10.47
CA ARG A 17 8.29 1.49 -11.85
C ARG A 17 7.61 0.27 -12.44
N ARG A 18 7.56 -0.81 -11.68
CA ARG A 18 6.92 -2.04 -12.12
C ARG A 18 5.43 -1.83 -12.37
N TRP A 19 4.75 -1.21 -11.42
CA TRP A 19 3.30 -1.05 -11.49
C TRP A 19 2.85 -0.03 -12.52
N TYR A 20 3.60 1.05 -12.74
CA TYR A 20 3.27 2.00 -13.80
C TYR A 20 3.30 1.37 -15.19
N ARG A 21 4.13 0.37 -15.38
CA ARG A 21 4.18 -0.35 -16.67
C ARG A 21 3.03 -1.32 -16.85
N ALA A 22 2.42 -1.75 -15.76
CA ALA A 22 1.39 -2.79 -15.79
C ALA A 22 -0.01 -2.26 -15.57
N VAL A 23 -0.16 -1.02 -15.10
CA VAL A 23 -1.46 -0.50 -14.67
C VAL A 23 -2.48 -0.52 -15.81
N PRO A 24 -3.67 -1.12 -15.59
CA PRO A 24 -4.74 -1.08 -16.58
C PRO A 24 -5.27 0.33 -16.80
N ASP A 25 -5.89 0.56 -17.98
CA ASP A 25 -6.37 1.89 -18.38
C ASP A 25 -7.45 2.47 -17.46
N ASP A 26 -8.23 1.62 -16.81
CA ASP A 26 -9.31 2.07 -15.92
C ASP A 26 -8.82 2.35 -14.48
N LEU A 27 -7.55 2.10 -14.21
CA LEU A 27 -6.96 2.33 -12.90
C LEU A 27 -5.82 3.34 -13.00
N ASP A 28 -5.46 3.89 -11.86
CA ASP A 28 -4.28 4.74 -11.74
C ASP A 28 -3.65 4.51 -10.38
N LEU A 29 -2.43 4.98 -10.23
CA LEU A 29 -1.73 4.90 -8.95
C LEU A 29 -0.90 6.16 -8.75
N VAL A 30 -0.67 6.50 -7.50
CA VAL A 30 0.07 7.70 -7.15
C VAL A 30 0.87 7.47 -5.86
N PRO A 31 2.12 7.96 -5.82
CA PRO A 31 2.89 7.92 -4.58
C PRO A 31 2.63 9.16 -3.73
N GLU A 32 2.71 8.97 -2.43
CA GLU A 32 2.83 10.07 -1.45
C GLU A 32 1.76 11.16 -1.57
N THR A 33 0.56 10.80 -1.98
CA THR A 33 -0.52 11.78 -2.01
C THR A 33 -1.10 11.99 -0.61
N THR A 34 -1.46 13.24 -0.31
CA THR A 34 -2.21 13.51 0.90
C THR A 34 -3.62 12.97 0.73
N PHE A 35 -3.95 11.99 1.54
CA PHE A 35 -5.23 11.32 1.48
C PHE A 35 -6.08 11.74 2.66
N ARG A 36 -7.13 12.51 2.37
CA ARG A 36 -8.04 12.99 3.39
C ARG A 36 -9.12 11.94 3.67
N LEU A 37 -9.09 11.37 4.86
CA LEU A 37 -10.06 10.37 5.27
C LEU A 37 -11.30 10.99 5.92
N SER A 38 -11.12 12.10 6.62
CA SER A 38 -12.20 12.88 7.23
C SER A 38 -11.75 14.34 7.33
N GLU A 39 -12.60 15.21 7.91
CA GLU A 39 -12.25 16.61 8.10
C GLU A 39 -10.95 16.79 8.90
N ASP A 40 -10.71 15.88 9.85
CA ASP A 40 -9.61 15.99 10.79
C ASP A 40 -8.50 14.99 10.56
N THR A 41 -8.67 14.07 9.62
CA THR A 41 -7.72 12.95 9.43
C THR A 41 -7.14 12.94 8.05
N TYR A 42 -5.82 13.13 7.99
CA TYR A 42 -5.04 13.02 6.76
C TYR A 42 -4.01 11.93 6.94
N LEU A 43 -3.78 11.18 5.87
CA LEU A 43 -2.64 10.26 5.80
C LEU A 43 -1.94 10.49 4.48
N GLU A 44 -0.68 10.09 4.42
CA GLU A 44 0.13 10.21 3.22
C GLU A 44 0.75 8.84 2.94
N PRO A 45 -0.07 7.90 2.42
CA PRO A 45 0.44 6.56 2.12
C PRO A 45 1.50 6.58 1.03
N ASP A 46 2.38 5.58 1.05
CA ASP A 46 3.45 5.52 0.08
C ASP A 46 2.95 5.28 -1.34
N VAL A 47 1.93 4.44 -1.51
CA VAL A 47 1.30 4.20 -2.82
C VAL A 47 -0.20 3.99 -2.63
N VAL A 48 -0.99 4.56 -3.53
CA VAL A 48 -2.44 4.37 -3.58
C VAL A 48 -2.83 3.95 -4.99
N ILE A 49 -3.67 2.93 -5.11
CA ILE A 49 -4.29 2.54 -6.37
C ILE A 49 -5.77 2.88 -6.29
N TYR A 50 -6.28 3.52 -7.34
CA TYR A 50 -7.65 4.02 -7.37
C TYR A 50 -8.23 3.96 -8.78
N PRO A 51 -9.57 4.01 -8.93
CA PRO A 51 -10.18 4.08 -10.26
C PRO A 51 -9.82 5.40 -10.94
N ARG A 52 -9.37 5.33 -12.19
CA ARG A 52 -9.06 6.54 -12.95
C ARG A 52 -10.25 7.47 -13.05
N ALA A 53 -11.45 6.91 -13.17
CA ALA A 53 -12.68 7.69 -13.28
C ALA A 53 -12.94 8.58 -12.06
N SER A 54 -12.50 8.15 -10.87
CA SER A 54 -12.63 8.95 -9.64
C SER A 54 -11.75 10.19 -9.67
N GLY A 55 -10.59 10.09 -10.32
CA GLY A 55 -9.57 11.11 -10.30
C GLY A 55 -8.92 11.25 -8.93
N LEU A 56 -7.80 11.95 -8.90
CA LEU A 56 -7.02 12.12 -7.67
C LEU A 56 -7.80 12.95 -6.64
N ARG A 57 -8.54 13.95 -7.10
CA ARG A 57 -9.31 14.81 -6.20
C ARG A 57 -10.51 14.12 -5.57
N GLY A 58 -10.95 13.03 -6.19
CA GLY A 58 -12.13 12.29 -5.73
C GLY A 58 -11.81 11.12 -4.80
N LEU A 59 -10.57 11.01 -4.30
CA LEU A 59 -10.20 9.91 -3.44
C LEU A 59 -10.96 9.93 -2.11
N THR A 60 -11.57 8.80 -1.79
CA THR A 60 -12.25 8.57 -0.52
C THR A 60 -11.93 7.18 -0.02
N GLY A 61 -12.24 6.90 1.24
CA GLY A 61 -12.09 5.55 1.77
C GLY A 61 -12.92 4.52 0.99
N ALA A 62 -14.02 4.94 0.40
CA ALA A 62 -14.90 4.04 -0.34
C ALA A 62 -14.37 3.67 -1.73
N ASN A 63 -13.63 4.57 -2.40
CA ASN A 63 -13.21 4.30 -3.77
C ASN A 63 -11.73 3.90 -3.92
N VAL A 64 -10.91 4.08 -2.89
CA VAL A 64 -9.53 3.60 -2.94
C VAL A 64 -9.52 2.08 -2.94
N LEU A 65 -8.72 1.50 -3.82
CA LEU A 65 -8.71 0.05 -4.04
C LEU A 65 -7.57 -0.65 -3.31
N LEU A 66 -6.44 0.03 -3.14
CA LEU A 66 -5.30 -0.51 -2.41
C LEU A 66 -4.48 0.64 -1.85
N VAL A 67 -4.07 0.49 -0.60
CA VAL A 67 -3.07 1.35 0.03
C VAL A 67 -1.84 0.50 0.33
N VAL A 68 -0.66 1.02 -0.02
CA VAL A 68 0.61 0.39 0.32
C VAL A 68 1.40 1.33 1.23
N GLU A 69 1.79 0.81 2.38
CA GLU A 69 2.70 1.46 3.31
C GLU A 69 4.01 0.69 3.31
N ILE A 70 5.11 1.39 3.21
CA ILE A 70 6.43 0.77 3.19
C ILE A 70 7.16 1.18 4.45
N ALA A 71 7.55 0.20 5.25
CA ALA A 71 8.25 0.42 6.50
C ALA A 71 9.72 0.02 6.37
N ASP A 72 10.58 0.76 7.01
CA ASP A 72 11.96 0.34 7.21
C ASP A 72 12.00 -0.40 8.55
N SER A 73 12.44 -1.63 8.56
CA SER A 73 12.40 -2.46 9.78
C SER A 73 13.30 -1.93 10.90
N SER A 74 14.19 -0.98 10.59
CA SER A 74 14.97 -0.31 11.63
C SER A 74 14.14 0.70 12.41
N LEU A 75 12.98 1.08 11.89
CA LEU A 75 12.07 2.01 12.54
C LEU A 75 10.89 1.25 13.12
N ARG A 76 10.44 1.71 14.27
CA ARG A 76 9.23 1.15 14.85
C ARG A 76 8.03 1.59 14.02
N TYR A 77 7.26 0.63 13.57
CA TYR A 77 6.05 0.90 12.82
C TYR A 77 4.86 0.34 13.59
N ASP A 78 3.95 1.23 13.97
CA ASP A 78 2.72 0.83 14.65
C ASP A 78 1.69 0.36 13.63
N THR A 79 1.93 -0.83 13.09
CA THR A 79 1.09 -1.42 12.06
C THR A 79 -0.35 -1.56 12.53
N GLY A 80 -0.55 -1.99 13.75
CA GLY A 80 -1.89 -2.22 14.28
C GLY A 80 -2.72 -0.94 14.34
N ARG A 81 -2.11 0.14 14.80
CA ARG A 81 -2.80 1.41 14.96
C ARG A 81 -3.17 2.02 13.60
N LYS A 82 -2.23 2.05 12.67
CA LYS A 82 -2.50 2.57 11.33
C LYS A 82 -3.48 1.68 10.58
N ALA A 83 -3.33 0.37 10.70
CA ALA A 83 -4.24 -0.56 10.05
C ALA A 83 -5.68 -0.38 10.56
N ALA A 84 -5.86 -0.23 11.88
CA ALA A 84 -7.18 0.02 12.45
C ALA A 84 -7.78 1.32 11.91
N LEU A 85 -6.96 2.36 11.75
CA LEU A 85 -7.41 3.63 11.21
C LEU A 85 -7.87 3.48 9.76
N TYR A 86 -7.08 2.86 8.91
CA TYR A 86 -7.46 2.61 7.52
C TYR A 86 -8.74 1.78 7.43
N ALA A 87 -8.86 0.74 8.27
CA ALA A 87 -10.05 -0.10 8.28
C ALA A 87 -11.30 0.68 8.66
N SER A 88 -11.19 1.59 9.63
CA SER A 88 -12.33 2.40 10.08
C SER A 88 -12.89 3.29 8.98
N PHE A 89 -12.10 3.61 7.96
CA PHE A 89 -12.54 4.39 6.81
C PHE A 89 -12.88 3.53 5.59
N GLY A 90 -12.87 2.21 5.76
CA GLY A 90 -13.34 1.29 4.73
C GLY A 90 -12.33 0.99 3.63
N ILE A 91 -11.05 1.25 3.85
CA ILE A 91 -10.01 0.91 2.86
C ILE A 91 -10.00 -0.60 2.66
N ARG A 92 -10.31 -1.05 1.46
CA ARG A 92 -10.55 -2.46 1.15
C ARG A 92 -9.36 -3.36 1.36
N GLU A 93 -8.17 -2.84 1.04
CA GLU A 93 -6.95 -3.62 1.14
C GLU A 93 -5.79 -2.71 1.52
N LEU A 94 -5.01 -3.17 2.48
CA LEU A 94 -3.81 -2.47 2.93
C LEU A 94 -2.64 -3.45 2.94
N TRP A 95 -1.55 -3.07 2.30
CA TRP A 95 -0.29 -3.80 2.38
C TRP A 95 0.70 -3.01 3.22
N VAL A 96 1.35 -3.68 4.15
CA VAL A 96 2.48 -3.12 4.89
C VAL A 96 3.71 -3.94 4.53
N ILE A 97 4.61 -3.32 3.78
CA ILE A 97 5.83 -3.96 3.30
C ILE A 97 6.99 -3.57 4.21
N ASP A 98 7.71 -4.58 4.72
CA ASP A 98 8.99 -4.36 5.38
C ASP A 98 10.07 -4.33 4.31
N ALA A 99 10.65 -3.16 4.07
CA ALA A 99 11.59 -2.95 2.97
C ALA A 99 12.95 -3.60 3.21
N VAL A 100 13.27 -3.95 4.45
CA VAL A 100 14.53 -4.60 4.78
C VAL A 100 14.41 -6.12 4.69
N ARG A 101 13.37 -6.66 5.32
CA ARG A 101 13.15 -8.11 5.37
C ARG A 101 12.41 -8.64 4.15
N LEU A 102 11.79 -7.75 3.38
CA LEU A 102 10.99 -8.09 2.20
C LEU A 102 9.78 -8.95 2.54
N THR A 103 9.24 -8.76 3.73
CA THR A 103 8.00 -9.42 4.15
C THR A 103 6.85 -8.44 4.01
N THR A 104 5.65 -8.96 3.83
CA THR A 104 4.46 -8.12 3.66
C THR A 104 3.34 -8.65 4.51
N ARG A 105 2.66 -7.75 5.21
CA ARG A 105 1.39 -8.08 5.85
C ARG A 105 0.26 -7.49 5.02
N VAL A 106 -0.66 -8.35 4.61
CA VAL A 106 -1.81 -7.98 3.79
C VAL A 106 -3.05 -7.99 4.66
N PHE A 107 -3.73 -6.85 4.71
CA PHE A 107 -4.96 -6.66 5.47
C PHE A 107 -6.13 -6.54 4.53
N ARG A 108 -7.20 -7.28 4.81
CA ARG A 108 -8.43 -7.29 4.02
C ARG A 108 -9.63 -7.33 4.95
N GLU A 109 -10.82 -7.07 4.39
CA GLU A 109 -12.09 -7.12 5.11
C GLU A 109 -12.14 -6.09 6.24
N PRO A 110 -12.18 -4.79 5.90
CA PRO A 110 -12.21 -3.73 6.91
C PRO A 110 -13.50 -3.77 7.74
N ALA A 111 -13.34 -3.50 9.02
CA ALA A 111 -14.43 -3.33 9.96
C ALA A 111 -14.15 -2.07 10.79
N ALA A 112 -15.11 -1.67 11.61
CA ALA A 112 -15.00 -0.42 12.37
C ALA A 112 -13.78 -0.37 13.29
N ASP A 113 -13.34 -1.51 13.79
CA ASP A 113 -12.26 -1.63 14.76
C ASP A 113 -10.97 -2.25 14.20
N GLY A 114 -10.94 -2.56 12.92
CA GLY A 114 -9.76 -3.15 12.30
C GLY A 114 -10.10 -4.06 11.14
N TYR A 115 -9.09 -4.67 10.56
CA TYR A 115 -9.29 -5.65 9.50
C TYR A 115 -9.59 -7.03 10.09
N ARG A 116 -10.54 -7.73 9.50
CA ARG A 116 -10.89 -9.08 9.94
C ARG A 116 -9.91 -10.13 9.44
N ASN A 117 -9.17 -9.82 8.40
CA ASN A 117 -8.21 -10.73 7.81
C ASN A 117 -6.84 -10.04 7.73
N ALA A 118 -5.82 -10.69 8.28
CA ALA A 118 -4.44 -10.24 8.19
C ALA A 118 -3.58 -11.46 7.89
N ARG A 119 -2.72 -11.35 6.89
CA ARG A 119 -1.92 -12.47 6.45
C ARG A 119 -0.49 -12.03 6.15
N ASP A 120 0.47 -12.82 6.60
CA ASP A 120 1.88 -12.53 6.38
C ASP A 120 2.38 -13.29 5.16
N PHE A 121 3.21 -12.62 4.36
CA PHE A 121 3.81 -13.17 3.15
C PHE A 121 5.32 -13.08 3.24
N ALA A 122 5.98 -14.14 2.83
CA ALA A 122 7.43 -14.21 2.75
C ALA A 122 7.94 -13.52 1.47
N PRO A 123 9.23 -13.18 1.39
CA PRO A 123 9.78 -12.59 0.16
C PRO A 123 9.57 -13.42 -1.09
N THR A 124 9.50 -14.74 -0.94
CA THR A 124 9.32 -15.66 -2.06
C THR A 124 7.86 -15.87 -2.44
N ASP A 125 6.91 -15.36 -1.65
CA ASP A 125 5.50 -15.49 -1.96
C ASP A 125 5.07 -14.48 -3.00
N GLN A 126 4.16 -14.89 -3.88
CA GLN A 126 3.57 -13.96 -4.82
C GLN A 126 2.50 -13.12 -4.14
N LEU A 127 2.65 -11.82 -4.22
CA LEU A 127 1.65 -10.86 -3.74
C LEU A 127 0.76 -10.49 -4.91
N ALA A 128 -0.55 -10.46 -4.68
CA ALA A 128 -1.50 -10.02 -5.69
C ALA A 128 -2.65 -9.30 -5.00
N PRO A 129 -2.92 -8.05 -5.37
CA PRO A 129 -4.05 -7.34 -4.78
C PRO A 129 -5.38 -7.91 -5.25
N LEU A 130 -6.45 -7.55 -4.54
CA LEU A 130 -7.80 -7.93 -4.95
C LEU A 130 -8.17 -7.31 -6.29
N ILE A 131 -7.74 -6.06 -6.50
CA ILE A 131 -7.97 -5.37 -7.76
C ILE A 131 -6.87 -5.70 -8.76
N ALA A 132 -7.25 -6.12 -9.97
CA ALA A 132 -6.34 -6.43 -11.06
C ALA A 132 -5.16 -7.30 -10.61
N PRO A 133 -5.43 -8.48 -10.02
CA PRO A 133 -4.35 -9.28 -9.40
C PRO A 133 -3.24 -9.66 -10.38
N GLU A 134 -3.58 -9.90 -11.64
CA GLU A 134 -2.57 -10.27 -12.63
C GLU A 134 -1.67 -9.09 -13.00
N ALA A 135 -2.25 -7.90 -13.10
CA ALA A 135 -1.48 -6.71 -13.47
C ALA A 135 -0.50 -6.28 -12.38
N PHE A 136 -0.90 -6.42 -11.13
CA PHE A 136 -0.12 -5.94 -9.99
C PHE A 136 0.60 -7.04 -9.21
N ALA A 137 0.56 -8.27 -9.70
CA ALA A 137 1.26 -9.39 -9.03
C ALA A 137 2.75 -9.10 -8.92
N VAL A 138 3.35 -9.41 -7.78
CA VAL A 138 4.76 -9.16 -7.54
C VAL A 138 5.31 -10.12 -6.49
N ARG A 139 6.56 -10.54 -6.68
CA ARG A 139 7.36 -11.21 -5.65
C ARG A 139 8.49 -10.24 -5.28
N LEU A 140 8.59 -9.93 -4.00
CA LEU A 140 9.57 -8.92 -3.59
C LEU A 140 11.01 -9.37 -3.79
N ASP A 141 11.27 -10.68 -3.70
CA ASP A 141 12.61 -11.22 -3.92
C ASP A 141 13.06 -11.15 -5.39
N GLU A 142 12.13 -10.89 -6.30
CA GLU A 142 12.46 -10.75 -7.73
C GLU A 142 12.72 -9.30 -8.15
N LEU A 143 12.49 -8.34 -7.27
CA LEU A 143 12.72 -6.94 -7.58
C LEU A 143 14.21 -6.61 -7.55
N GLU A 144 14.64 -5.78 -8.49
CA GLU A 144 16.02 -5.29 -8.52
C GLU A 144 16.16 -4.11 -7.57
N LEU A 145 16.50 -4.41 -6.33
CA LEU A 145 16.63 -3.41 -5.27
C LEU A 145 18.09 -3.02 -5.11
N SER A 146 18.50 -1.99 -5.80
CA SER A 146 19.90 -1.55 -5.76
C SER A 146 20.07 -0.14 -5.24
#